data_d121c5f5c1be65d85270414efb365e16
#
_entry.id   d121c5f5c1be65d85270414efb365e16
#
_cell.length_a   1.000
_cell.length_b   1.000
_cell.length_c   1.000
_cell.angle_alpha   90.00
_cell.angle_beta   90.00
_cell.angle_gamma   90.00
#
_symmetry.space_group_name_H-M   'P 1'
#
loop_
_entity.id
_entity.type
_entity.pdbx_description
1 polymer ?
#
loop_
_entity_poly.entity_id
_entity_poly.type
_entity_poly.pdbx_seq_one_letter_code
_entity_poly.pdbx_strand_id
1 'polypeptide(L)'
;MKVNLGCGNKLLKGYINLDKFEYYNCDVTHDLEKFPYPFKSNSIQEVLLSHVLEHIGQQPDTFINIMKELYRICKNQSLIIINVPHPRHEDFLSDPTHVRPITILGLSLFDKKLNEEWQKVGAANTPLGLIHNINFKRIID
;
A
#
# COMPACT_ATOMS: atom_id res chain seq x y z
N MET A 1 5.32 -7.76 -14.65
CA MET A 1 6.37 -7.35 -13.70
C MET A 1 5.85 -7.45 -12.28
N LYS A 2 6.67 -7.97 -11.38
CA LYS A 2 6.32 -8.09 -9.96
C LYS A 2 7.30 -7.29 -9.14
N VAL A 3 6.83 -6.58 -8.12
CA VAL A 3 7.68 -5.74 -7.27
C VAL A 3 7.53 -6.09 -5.79
N ASN A 4 8.66 -6.12 -5.10
CA ASN A 4 8.77 -6.34 -3.66
C ASN A 4 9.21 -5.00 -3.05
N LEU A 5 8.25 -4.24 -2.55
CA LEU A 5 8.47 -2.88 -2.05
C LEU A 5 8.82 -2.91 -0.57
N GLY A 6 9.92 -2.27 -0.20
CA GLY A 6 10.44 -2.31 1.15
C GLY A 6 11.03 -3.68 1.49
N CYS A 7 11.81 -4.22 0.57
CA CYS A 7 12.27 -5.61 0.65
C CYS A 7 13.20 -5.91 1.84
N GLY A 8 13.92 -4.90 2.35
CA GLY A 8 14.95 -5.14 3.35
C GLY A 8 15.95 -6.20 2.86
N ASN A 9 16.29 -7.15 3.72
CA ASN A 9 17.17 -8.25 3.38
C ASN A 9 16.45 -9.45 2.73
N LYS A 10 15.13 -9.35 2.49
CA LYS A 10 14.34 -10.43 1.90
C LYS A 10 14.21 -10.21 0.39
N LEU A 11 15.29 -10.47 -0.33
CA LEU A 11 15.30 -10.39 -1.79
C LEU A 11 14.56 -11.60 -2.37
N LEU A 12 13.56 -11.32 -3.20
CA LEU A 12 12.74 -12.36 -3.82
C LEU A 12 13.11 -12.55 -5.28
N LYS A 13 13.37 -13.79 -5.67
CA LYS A 13 13.62 -14.14 -7.07
C LYS A 13 12.35 -13.92 -7.89
N GLY A 14 12.49 -13.32 -9.06
CA GLY A 14 11.37 -13.03 -9.94
C GLY A 14 10.65 -11.72 -9.63
N TYR A 15 11.10 -11.01 -8.62
CA TYR A 15 10.59 -9.69 -8.25
C TYR A 15 11.67 -8.62 -8.48
N ILE A 16 11.24 -7.42 -8.79
CA ILE A 16 12.10 -6.24 -8.66
C ILE A 16 12.06 -5.85 -7.18
N ASN A 17 13.19 -5.97 -6.52
CA ASN A 17 13.32 -5.69 -5.10
C ASN A 17 13.71 -4.23 -4.90
N LEU A 18 12.94 -3.50 -4.09
CA LEU A 18 13.12 -2.07 -3.87
C LEU A 18 13.18 -1.78 -2.38
N ASP A 19 14.14 -0.98 -1.96
CA ASP A 19 14.23 -0.47 -0.59
C ASP A 19 14.87 0.92 -0.63
N LYS A 20 14.67 1.71 0.41
CA LYS A 20 15.28 3.04 0.50
C LYS A 20 16.76 2.99 0.93
N PHE A 21 17.19 1.89 1.51
CA PHE A 21 18.56 1.72 2.00
C PHE A 21 19.42 0.94 1.00
N GLU A 22 20.47 1.57 0.50
CA GLU A 22 21.45 0.93 -0.38
C GLU A 22 22.12 -0.26 0.31
N TYR A 23 22.16 -0.26 1.61
CA TYR A 23 22.71 -1.33 2.45
C TYR A 23 22.20 -2.72 2.06
N TYR A 24 20.93 -2.82 1.65
CA TYR A 24 20.32 -4.11 1.29
C TYR A 24 20.70 -4.61 -0.10
N ASN A 25 21.37 -3.78 -0.89
CA ASN A 25 21.83 -4.15 -2.21
C ASN A 25 20.71 -4.70 -3.12
N CYS A 26 19.54 -4.05 -3.05
CA CYS A 26 18.38 -4.42 -3.85
C CYS A 26 18.48 -3.88 -5.28
N ASP A 27 17.51 -4.26 -6.12
CA ASP A 27 17.52 -3.88 -7.55
C ASP A 27 17.32 -2.38 -7.75
N VAL A 28 16.49 -1.75 -6.90
CA VAL A 28 16.15 -0.32 -7.00
C VAL A 28 16.22 0.31 -5.61
N THR A 29 16.92 1.42 -5.49
CA THR A 29 16.95 2.21 -4.26
C THR A 29 15.97 3.38 -4.40
N HIS A 30 14.91 3.37 -3.59
CA HIS A 30 13.88 4.41 -3.64
C HIS A 30 13.12 4.48 -2.34
N ASP A 31 12.81 5.69 -1.88
CA ASP A 31 11.97 5.93 -0.70
C ASP A 31 10.49 5.95 -1.13
N LEU A 32 9.68 5.07 -0.54
CA LEU A 32 8.26 4.96 -0.88
C LEU A 32 7.43 6.18 -0.47
N GLU A 33 8.00 7.10 0.30
CA GLU A 33 7.40 8.41 0.60
C GLU A 33 7.84 9.51 -0.38
N LYS A 34 8.58 9.16 -1.42
CA LYS A 34 8.98 10.05 -2.50
C LYS A 34 8.28 9.67 -3.80
N PHE A 35 7.77 10.66 -4.49
CA PHE A 35 6.93 10.45 -5.67
C PHE A 35 7.50 11.17 -6.90
N PRO A 36 7.34 10.62 -8.11
CA PRO A 36 6.68 9.34 -8.42
C PRO A 36 7.59 8.14 -8.15
N TYR A 37 6.99 6.95 -8.03
CA TYR A 37 7.75 5.71 -7.98
C TYR A 37 8.40 5.44 -9.34
N PRO A 38 9.59 4.78 -9.37
CA PRO A 38 10.35 4.58 -10.61
C PRO A 38 9.79 3.44 -11.48
N PHE A 39 8.48 3.40 -11.64
CA PHE A 39 7.77 2.45 -12.49
C PHE A 39 6.78 3.18 -13.37
N LYS A 40 6.62 2.69 -14.60
CA LYS A 40 5.63 3.25 -15.52
C LYS A 40 4.21 2.95 -15.04
N SER A 41 3.27 3.81 -15.38
CA SER A 41 1.84 3.55 -15.13
C SER A 41 1.41 2.27 -15.81
N ASN A 42 0.54 1.50 -15.14
CA ASN A 42 -0.05 0.27 -15.68
C ASN A 42 1.01 -0.77 -16.09
N SER A 43 2.09 -0.89 -15.34
CA SER A 43 3.20 -1.79 -15.68
C SER A 43 3.35 -2.99 -14.73
N ILE A 44 2.79 -2.92 -13.54
CA ILE A 44 3.01 -3.91 -12.48
C ILE A 44 1.79 -4.81 -12.35
N GLN A 45 2.02 -6.12 -12.35
CA GLN A 45 0.96 -7.11 -12.18
C GLN A 45 0.83 -7.63 -10.75
N GLU A 46 1.86 -7.50 -9.93
CA GLU A 46 1.83 -7.92 -8.54
C GLU A 46 2.74 -7.05 -7.69
N VAL A 47 2.22 -6.57 -6.57
CA VAL A 47 2.96 -5.77 -5.58
C VAL A 47 2.93 -6.52 -4.26
N LEU A 48 4.10 -6.69 -3.64
CA LEU A 48 4.22 -7.20 -2.28
C LEU A 48 4.70 -6.08 -1.36
N LEU A 49 3.97 -5.87 -0.29
CA LEU A 49 4.31 -4.97 0.81
C LEU A 49 4.26 -5.78 2.10
N SER A 50 5.40 -6.39 2.47
CA SER A 50 5.46 -7.26 3.66
C SER A 50 6.11 -6.50 4.80
N HIS A 51 5.32 -6.13 5.81
CA HIS A 51 5.76 -5.35 6.98
C HIS A 51 6.38 -4.01 6.58
N VAL A 52 5.69 -3.28 5.73
CA VAL A 52 6.14 -2.00 5.18
C VAL A 52 5.13 -0.89 5.45
N LEU A 53 3.85 -1.15 5.14
CA LEU A 53 2.83 -0.10 5.10
C LEU A 53 2.58 0.53 6.47
N GLU A 54 2.79 -0.20 7.55
CA GLU A 54 2.69 0.30 8.92
C GLU A 54 3.82 1.25 9.32
N HIS A 55 4.92 1.28 8.55
CA HIS A 55 6.07 2.14 8.81
C HIS A 55 6.04 3.47 8.05
N ILE A 56 5.12 3.64 7.12
CA ILE A 56 5.10 4.79 6.19
C ILE A 56 3.74 5.47 6.19
N GLY A 57 3.70 6.69 5.66
CA GLY A 57 2.45 7.42 5.51
C GLY A 57 1.84 7.86 6.83
N GLN A 58 2.66 8.33 7.78
CA GLN A 58 2.15 8.85 9.05
C GLN A 58 1.21 10.04 8.82
N GLN A 59 1.58 10.94 7.91
CA GLN A 59 0.74 12.06 7.53
C GLN A 59 -0.33 11.61 6.54
N PRO A 60 -1.59 12.06 6.67
CA PRO A 60 -2.67 11.65 5.77
C PRO A 60 -2.37 11.84 4.28
N ASP A 61 -1.86 12.99 3.91
CA ASP A 61 -1.56 13.29 2.50
C ASP A 61 -0.49 12.35 1.94
N THR A 62 0.53 12.03 2.72
CA THR A 62 1.58 11.09 2.31
C THR A 62 1.00 9.70 2.10
N PHE A 63 0.14 9.24 3.01
CA PHE A 63 -0.51 7.93 2.88
C PHE A 63 -1.38 7.85 1.62
N ILE A 64 -2.16 8.89 1.38
CA ILE A 64 -3.01 8.97 0.19
C ILE A 64 -2.16 8.95 -1.08
N ASN A 65 -1.04 9.66 -1.09
CA ASN A 65 -0.13 9.66 -2.25
C ASN A 65 0.51 8.28 -2.47
N ILE A 66 0.83 7.55 -1.41
CA ILE A 66 1.29 6.17 -1.52
C ILE A 66 0.22 5.31 -2.20
N MET A 67 -1.02 5.41 -1.75
CA MET A 67 -2.13 4.65 -2.34
C MET A 67 -2.37 5.02 -3.80
N LYS A 68 -2.26 6.31 -4.15
CA LYS A 68 -2.34 6.77 -5.54
C LYS A 68 -1.24 6.16 -6.41
N GLU A 69 -0.01 6.10 -5.91
CA GLU A 69 1.11 5.53 -6.65
C GLU A 69 0.97 4.03 -6.83
N LEU A 70 0.56 3.31 -5.79
CA LEU A 70 0.27 1.89 -5.91
C LEU A 70 -0.78 1.64 -6.99
N TYR A 71 -1.83 2.47 -7.03
CA TYR A 71 -2.87 2.36 -8.04
C TYR A 71 -2.33 2.68 -9.45
N ARG A 72 -1.53 3.74 -9.56
CA ARG A 72 -0.97 4.19 -10.85
C ARG A 72 -0.10 3.14 -11.52
N ILE A 73 0.82 2.53 -10.73
CA ILE A 73 1.79 1.57 -11.29
C ILE A 73 1.16 0.22 -11.64
N CYS A 74 0.05 -0.13 -11.01
CA CYS A 74 -0.61 -1.42 -11.20
C CYS A 74 -1.41 -1.46 -12.50
N LYS A 75 -1.32 -2.60 -13.19
CA LYS A 75 -2.23 -2.93 -14.30
C LYS A 75 -3.63 -3.19 -13.75
N ASN A 76 -4.63 -3.15 -14.64
CA ASN A 76 -5.95 -3.63 -14.29
C ASN A 76 -5.89 -5.10 -13.85
N GLN A 77 -6.61 -5.45 -12.79
CA GLN A 77 -6.65 -6.78 -12.18
C GLN A 77 -5.31 -7.24 -11.58
N SER A 78 -4.42 -6.31 -11.28
CA SER A 78 -3.20 -6.60 -10.53
C SER A 78 -3.51 -6.97 -9.08
N LEU A 79 -2.61 -7.73 -8.48
CA LEU A 79 -2.70 -8.13 -7.08
C LEU A 79 -1.77 -7.28 -6.24
N ILE A 80 -2.28 -6.73 -5.15
CA ILE A 80 -1.47 -6.07 -4.12
C ILE A 80 -1.60 -6.90 -2.85
N ILE A 81 -0.47 -7.44 -2.40
CA ILE A 81 -0.39 -8.27 -1.19
C ILE A 81 0.19 -7.42 -0.08
N ILE A 82 -0.58 -7.23 0.99
CA ILE A 82 -0.18 -6.42 2.14
C ILE A 82 -0.18 -7.30 3.38
N ASN A 83 0.99 -7.48 3.98
CA ASN A 83 1.15 -8.17 5.24
C ASN A 83 1.55 -7.15 6.30
N VAL A 84 0.74 -7.01 7.34
CA VAL A 84 0.96 -6.08 8.44
C VAL A 84 0.57 -6.75 9.76
N PRO A 85 1.17 -6.35 10.89
CA PRO A 85 0.70 -6.82 12.18
C PRO A 85 -0.70 -6.28 12.46
N HIS A 86 -1.51 -7.06 13.18
CA HIS A 86 -2.82 -6.60 13.61
C HIS A 86 -2.67 -5.36 14.48
N PRO A 87 -3.43 -4.27 14.23
CA PRO A 87 -3.20 -2.99 14.90
C PRO A 87 -3.43 -3.01 16.42
N ARG A 88 -4.09 -4.04 16.95
CA ARG A 88 -4.29 -4.22 18.39
C ARG A 88 -3.33 -5.21 19.03
N HIS A 89 -2.43 -5.80 18.24
CA HIS A 89 -1.46 -6.77 18.73
C HIS A 89 -0.19 -6.07 19.21
N GLU A 90 0.51 -6.71 20.16
CA GLU A 90 1.78 -6.19 20.67
C GLU A 90 2.83 -5.98 19.59
N ASP A 91 2.82 -6.80 18.55
CA ASP A 91 3.75 -6.66 17.42
C ASP A 91 3.60 -5.31 16.72
N PHE A 92 2.38 -4.77 16.66
CA PHE A 92 2.18 -3.42 16.16
C PHE A 92 2.53 -2.37 17.21
N LEU A 93 2.01 -2.53 18.42
CA LEU A 93 2.06 -1.51 19.46
C LEU A 93 3.47 -1.28 20.02
N SER A 94 4.32 -2.30 20.01
CA SER A 94 5.63 -2.27 20.68
C SER A 94 6.73 -1.61 19.86
N ASP A 95 6.57 -1.52 18.54
CA ASP A 95 7.61 -0.95 17.68
C ASP A 95 7.37 0.56 17.48
N PRO A 96 8.30 1.42 17.95
CA PRO A 96 8.13 2.87 17.81
C PRO A 96 8.15 3.35 16.34
N THR A 97 8.63 2.53 15.42
CA THR A 97 8.64 2.87 13.99
C THR A 97 7.34 2.49 13.28
N HIS A 98 6.40 1.85 13.96
CA HIS A 98 5.04 1.64 13.47
C HIS A 98 4.26 2.94 13.66
N VAL A 99 4.00 3.65 12.58
CA VAL A 99 3.42 5.00 12.62
C VAL A 99 1.98 5.04 12.14
N ARG A 100 1.48 3.96 11.54
CA ARG A 100 0.11 3.90 11.03
C ARG A 100 -0.48 2.51 11.22
N PRO A 101 -1.59 2.42 11.97
CA PRO A 101 -2.35 1.17 12.03
C PRO A 101 -3.03 0.93 10.67
N ILE A 102 -2.89 -0.27 10.15
CA ILE A 102 -3.50 -0.66 8.87
C ILE A 102 -4.62 -1.65 9.17
N THR A 103 -5.82 -1.32 8.74
CA THR A 103 -7.00 -2.15 8.93
C THR A 103 -7.64 -2.49 7.59
N ILE A 104 -8.40 -3.59 7.57
CA ILE A 104 -9.16 -3.98 6.38
C ILE A 104 -10.16 -2.88 6.03
N LEU A 105 -10.86 -2.33 7.03
CA LEU A 105 -11.80 -1.24 6.81
C LEU A 105 -11.09 -0.02 6.22
N GLY A 106 -9.93 0.36 6.77
CA GLY A 106 -9.17 1.51 6.28
C GLY A 106 -8.76 1.37 4.81
N LEU A 107 -8.30 0.19 4.42
CA LEU A 107 -7.97 -0.08 3.02
C LEU A 107 -9.21 -0.09 2.13
N SER A 108 -10.35 -0.53 2.66
CA SER A 108 -11.63 -0.56 1.94
C SER A 108 -12.19 0.84 1.64
N LEU A 109 -11.70 1.88 2.32
CA LEU A 109 -12.09 3.27 2.00
C LEU A 109 -11.68 3.67 0.58
N PHE A 110 -10.77 2.94 -0.05
CA PHE A 110 -10.33 3.17 -1.43
C PHE A 110 -11.07 2.32 -2.46
N ASP A 111 -12.22 1.73 -2.08
CA ASP A 111 -13.10 0.97 -2.96
C ASP A 111 -14.30 1.83 -3.32
N LYS A 112 -14.40 2.23 -4.59
CA LYS A 112 -15.47 3.12 -5.07
C LYS A 112 -16.86 2.54 -4.88
N LYS A 113 -17.03 1.24 -5.11
CA LYS A 113 -18.34 0.60 -4.98
C LYS A 113 -18.81 0.61 -3.53
N LEU A 114 -17.92 0.30 -2.59
CA LEU A 114 -18.23 0.40 -1.16
C LEU A 114 -18.52 1.83 -0.75
N ASN A 115 -17.76 2.81 -1.28
CA ASN A 115 -18.02 4.23 -1.01
C ASN A 115 -19.45 4.61 -1.40
N GLU A 116 -19.91 4.19 -2.58
CA GLU A 116 -21.27 4.47 -3.06
C GLU A 116 -22.31 3.80 -2.18
N GLU A 117 -22.11 2.53 -1.82
CA GLU A 117 -23.01 1.79 -0.94
C GLU A 117 -23.14 2.44 0.44
N TRP A 118 -22.02 2.84 1.02
CA TRP A 118 -22.01 3.52 2.33
C TRP A 118 -22.73 4.87 2.27
N GLN A 119 -22.54 5.63 1.19
CA GLN A 119 -23.25 6.92 1.03
C GLN A 119 -24.76 6.73 0.96
N LYS A 120 -25.22 5.66 0.29
CA LYS A 120 -26.66 5.36 0.19
C LYS A 120 -27.31 5.09 1.55
N VAL A 121 -26.60 4.50 2.49
CA VAL A 121 -27.11 4.18 3.83
C VAL A 121 -26.73 5.23 4.87
N GLY A 122 -26.10 6.34 4.46
CA GLY A 122 -25.74 7.43 5.36
C GLY A 122 -24.57 7.13 6.28
N ALA A 123 -23.72 6.16 5.96
CA ALA A 123 -22.53 5.87 6.73
C ALA A 123 -21.49 7.00 6.58
N ALA A 124 -20.82 7.34 7.68
CA ALA A 124 -19.89 8.46 7.75
C ALA A 124 -18.47 8.15 7.24
N ASN A 125 -18.27 7.01 6.59
CA ASN A 125 -16.97 6.60 6.08
C ASN A 125 -16.51 7.53 4.96
N THR A 126 -15.27 8.02 5.06
CA THR A 126 -14.71 8.93 4.06
C THR A 126 -14.57 8.22 2.72
N PRO A 127 -15.16 8.73 1.63
CA PRO A 127 -15.15 8.05 0.33
C PRO A 127 -13.87 8.31 -0.44
N LEU A 128 -12.75 7.78 0.04
CA LEU A 128 -11.43 8.08 -0.51
C LEU A 128 -11.25 7.58 -1.95
N GLY A 129 -11.90 6.47 -2.30
CA GLY A 129 -11.86 5.97 -3.68
C GLY A 129 -12.48 6.95 -4.66
N LEU A 130 -13.65 7.52 -4.31
CA LEU A 130 -14.33 8.51 -5.15
C LEU A 130 -13.59 9.84 -5.17
N ILE A 131 -13.11 10.31 -4.01
CA ILE A 131 -12.41 11.59 -3.91
C ILE A 131 -11.13 11.60 -4.73
N HIS A 132 -10.34 10.52 -4.66
CA HIS A 132 -9.01 10.44 -5.25
C HIS A 132 -8.95 9.62 -6.54
N ASN A 133 -10.09 9.14 -7.03
CA ASN A 133 -10.19 8.32 -8.23
C ASN A 133 -9.29 7.08 -8.16
N ILE A 134 -9.37 6.38 -7.06
CA ILE A 134 -8.69 5.10 -6.80
C ILE A 134 -9.78 4.05 -6.61
N ASN A 135 -9.63 2.89 -7.22
CA ASN A 135 -10.61 1.83 -7.11
C ASN A 135 -9.93 0.49 -6.85
N PHE A 136 -9.64 0.22 -5.59
CA PHE A 136 -9.17 -1.08 -5.13
C PHE A 136 -10.34 -1.94 -4.70
N LYS A 137 -10.19 -3.24 -4.83
CA LYS A 137 -11.16 -4.20 -4.37
C LYS A 137 -10.48 -5.22 -3.47
N ARG A 138 -11.01 -5.38 -2.26
CA ARG A 138 -10.50 -6.37 -1.33
C ARG A 138 -10.82 -7.78 -1.82
N ILE A 139 -9.83 -8.66 -1.75
CA ILE A 139 -10.00 -10.09 -1.89
C ILE A 139 -9.93 -10.68 -0.48
N ILE A 140 -10.87 -11.55 -0.15
CA ILE A 140 -10.91 -12.24 1.14
C ILE A 140 -10.28 -13.61 0.93
N ASP A 141 -9.31 -13.95 1.76
CA ASP A 141 -8.72 -15.29 1.81
C ASP A 141 -9.62 -16.28 2.55
#